data_02b45de263fbbd287f07421ffedc5c7a
#
_entry.id   02b45de263fbbd287f07421ffedc5c7a
#
_cell.length_a   1.000
_cell.length_b   1.000
_cell.length_c   1.000
_cell.angle_alpha   90.00
_cell.angle_beta   90.00
_cell.angle_gamma   90.00
#
_symmetry.space_group_name_H-M   'P 1'
#
loop_
_entity.id
_entity.type
_entity.pdbx_description
1 polymer ?
#
loop_
_entity_poly.entity_id
_entity_poly.type
_entity_poly.pdbx_seq_one_letter_code
_entity_poly.pdbx_strand_id
1 'polypeptide(L)'
;MCGAGKVLLPNYLLLALQRRSRVIKVYNEDNTSRAVEVPSDITARDICQLFVLKNHCIDDHSWTLFEHLPHLGIERIIEDHESVMDVTSGWAMDTDSRLCFRKNYAKYEFFKKPLDFFPDHMVSMCSDTDGTADQSQLIEAFLSSSTCLEVHGHLHAKEQSRKSWKKFYFVLRRSGLYFSNKGTSKEPRHLQFIADFSDSDVYSVSSAKKLHGAPTDYGFCVKSTKCSSARDLKLLCADDEQTRTCWITAMRLLKYGMQLYQNFHQPHQKPMRSISENSLVAMDFSGQKTRVIENPSEALSVAVEEGLSWRVALHLAQPWFHGKLSRDEAQRLITQQGLIDGVFLLRDSQSNPKTFVLSLCHMQKVKHFQILPVEDDGESFYSLDEDQTRFTDLIQLVEFYQLNRGVLPCKLKHHCARIAL
;
A
#
# COMPACT_ATOMS: atom_id res chain seq x y z
N MET A 1 -16.94 -38.68 38.50
CA MET A 1 -17.04 -38.47 37.06
C MET A 1 -16.98 -36.97 36.82
N CYS A 2 -15.79 -36.44 36.58
CA CYS A 2 -15.59 -35.02 36.30
C CYS A 2 -15.60 -34.81 34.80
N GLY A 3 -16.60 -34.08 34.30
CA GLY A 3 -16.68 -33.67 32.91
C GLY A 3 -15.75 -32.50 32.64
N ALA A 4 -14.76 -32.73 31.76
CA ALA A 4 -13.90 -31.69 31.26
C ALA A 4 -14.67 -30.82 30.25
N GLY A 5 -15.05 -29.60 30.65
CA GLY A 5 -15.62 -28.59 29.78
C GLY A 5 -14.55 -28.14 28.74
N LYS A 6 -14.78 -28.43 27.45
CA LYS A 6 -14.02 -27.86 26.37
C LYS A 6 -14.38 -26.38 26.27
N VAL A 7 -13.45 -25.50 26.62
CA VAL A 7 -13.54 -24.08 26.33
C VAL A 7 -13.35 -23.91 24.83
N LEU A 8 -14.43 -23.60 24.12
CA LEU A 8 -14.39 -23.18 22.72
C LEU A 8 -13.88 -21.74 22.67
N LEU A 9 -12.63 -21.53 22.27
CA LEU A 9 -12.09 -20.20 21.95
C LEU A 9 -12.90 -19.55 20.80
N PRO A 10 -13.23 -18.27 20.91
CA PRO A 10 -13.97 -17.55 19.86
C PRO A 10 -13.22 -17.56 18.53
N ASN A 11 -13.92 -17.76 17.41
CA ASN A 11 -13.38 -17.90 16.06
C ASN A 11 -12.48 -16.75 15.59
N TYR A 12 -12.63 -15.53 16.11
CA TYR A 12 -11.75 -14.38 15.81
C TYR A 12 -10.38 -14.48 16.47
N LEU A 13 -10.22 -15.20 17.59
CA LEU A 13 -8.90 -15.46 18.18
C LEU A 13 -8.11 -16.50 17.38
N LEU A 14 -8.79 -17.47 16.75
CA LEU A 14 -8.17 -18.43 15.84
C LEU A 14 -7.70 -17.76 14.53
N LEU A 15 -8.41 -16.73 14.05
CA LEU A 15 -8.03 -15.95 12.87
C LEU A 15 -6.80 -15.05 13.13
N ALA A 16 -6.66 -14.50 14.33
CA ALA A 16 -5.49 -13.69 14.73
C ALA A 16 -4.21 -14.53 14.91
N LEU A 17 -4.35 -15.81 15.24
CA LEU A 17 -3.21 -16.74 15.44
C LEU A 17 -2.72 -17.41 14.15
N GLN A 18 -3.40 -17.24 13.02
CA GLN A 18 -2.99 -17.74 11.71
C GLN A 18 -2.62 -16.61 10.74
N ARG A 19 -1.67 -15.75 11.09
CA ARG A 19 -0.87 -15.07 10.05
C ARG A 19 -0.06 -16.15 9.34
N ARG A 20 -0.68 -16.73 8.30
CA ARG A 20 0.01 -17.71 7.45
C ARG A 20 1.14 -16.94 6.78
N SER A 21 2.37 -17.20 7.19
CA SER A 21 3.54 -16.75 6.46
C SER A 21 3.66 -17.57 5.17
N ARG A 22 4.16 -16.92 4.11
CA ARG A 22 4.49 -17.57 2.84
C ARG A 22 5.87 -17.17 2.41
N VAL A 23 6.56 -18.07 1.75
CA VAL A 23 7.85 -17.81 1.13
C VAL A 23 7.60 -17.32 -0.29
N ILE A 24 8.07 -16.10 -0.60
CA ILE A 24 8.07 -15.53 -1.94
C ILE A 24 9.50 -15.38 -2.45
N LYS A 25 9.69 -15.52 -3.76
CA LYS A 25 10.97 -15.33 -4.41
C LYS A 25 10.93 -14.04 -5.24
N VAL A 26 11.86 -13.12 -4.97
CA VAL A 26 11.95 -11.83 -5.66
C VAL A 26 13.30 -11.73 -6.35
N TYR A 27 13.30 -11.28 -7.59
CA TYR A 27 14.47 -11.13 -8.45
C TYR A 27 14.91 -9.66 -8.49
N ASN A 28 16.19 -9.42 -8.38
CA ASN A 28 16.81 -8.12 -8.55
C ASN A 28 17.09 -7.81 -10.05
N GLU A 29 17.54 -6.60 -10.37
CA GLU A 29 17.90 -6.17 -11.73
C GLU A 29 19.03 -7.01 -12.35
N ASP A 30 19.94 -7.53 -11.55
CA ASP A 30 21.05 -8.39 -11.95
C ASP A 30 20.64 -9.87 -12.14
N ASN A 31 19.35 -10.19 -12.10
CA ASN A 31 18.78 -11.53 -12.09
C ASN A 31 19.15 -12.41 -10.88
N THR A 32 19.84 -11.89 -9.89
CA THR A 32 19.93 -12.57 -8.59
C THR A 32 18.55 -12.62 -7.94
N SER A 33 18.32 -13.61 -7.09
CA SER A 33 17.03 -13.73 -6.41
C SER A 33 17.20 -14.05 -4.94
N ARG A 34 16.25 -13.58 -4.14
CA ARG A 34 16.15 -13.91 -2.72
C ARG A 34 14.77 -14.44 -2.39
N ALA A 35 14.73 -15.53 -1.62
CA ALA A 35 13.50 -16.02 -1.01
C ALA A 35 13.33 -15.32 0.35
N VAL A 36 12.15 -14.82 0.60
CA VAL A 36 11.80 -14.17 1.88
C VAL A 36 10.48 -14.72 2.38
N GLU A 37 10.43 -14.97 3.68
CA GLU A 37 9.20 -15.32 4.37
C GLU A 37 8.45 -14.03 4.74
N VAL A 38 7.19 -13.95 4.37
CA VAL A 38 6.37 -12.74 4.51
C VAL A 38 4.96 -13.10 4.97
N PRO A 39 4.27 -12.20 5.70
CA PRO A 39 2.87 -12.37 6.06
C PRO A 39 1.97 -12.34 4.82
N SER A 40 0.80 -12.99 4.93
CA SER A 40 -0.13 -13.10 3.80
C SER A 40 -0.78 -11.79 3.36
N ASP A 41 -0.76 -10.78 4.19
CA ASP A 41 -1.32 -9.44 3.96
C ASP A 41 -0.30 -8.40 3.46
N ILE A 42 0.91 -8.85 3.08
CA ILE A 42 1.99 -7.97 2.67
C ILE A 42 1.68 -7.24 1.36
N THR A 43 1.98 -5.95 1.33
CA THR A 43 1.82 -5.12 0.14
C THR A 43 3.09 -5.05 -0.71
N ALA A 44 2.96 -4.61 -1.97
CA ALA A 44 4.11 -4.39 -2.83
C ALA A 44 5.08 -3.34 -2.27
N ARG A 45 4.56 -2.31 -1.58
CA ARG A 45 5.38 -1.31 -0.89
C ARG A 45 6.22 -1.92 0.21
N ASP A 46 5.63 -2.77 1.06
CA ASP A 46 6.34 -3.43 2.15
C ASP A 46 7.48 -4.30 1.62
N ILE A 47 7.25 -5.01 0.51
CA ILE A 47 8.31 -5.78 -0.17
C ILE A 47 9.41 -4.85 -0.69
N CYS A 48 9.07 -3.74 -1.33
CA CYS A 48 10.07 -2.78 -1.79
C CYS A 48 10.92 -2.26 -0.64
N GLN A 49 10.31 -1.87 0.48
CA GLN A 49 11.04 -1.41 1.66
C GLN A 49 11.93 -2.51 2.26
N LEU A 50 11.43 -3.75 2.33
CA LEU A 50 12.22 -4.88 2.80
C LEU A 50 13.46 -5.11 1.92
N PHE A 51 13.32 -5.01 0.59
CA PHE A 51 14.43 -5.21 -0.34
C PHE A 51 15.40 -4.04 -0.39
N VAL A 52 14.93 -2.81 -0.22
CA VAL A 52 15.79 -1.62 -0.03
C VAL A 52 16.73 -1.84 1.16
N LEU A 53 16.20 -2.32 2.29
CA LEU A 53 17.00 -2.63 3.48
C LEU A 53 17.98 -3.79 3.23
N LYS A 54 17.48 -4.92 2.70
CA LYS A 54 18.30 -6.12 2.47
C LYS A 54 19.41 -5.92 1.45
N ASN A 55 19.23 -4.99 0.52
CA ASN A 55 20.18 -4.67 -0.53
C ASN A 55 21.01 -3.42 -0.21
N HIS A 56 20.80 -2.80 0.98
CA HIS A 56 21.47 -1.56 1.41
C HIS A 56 21.32 -0.42 0.39
N CYS A 57 20.15 -0.33 -0.25
CA CYS A 57 19.85 0.73 -1.20
C CYS A 57 19.38 2.01 -0.49
N ILE A 58 19.50 3.15 -1.16
CA ILE A 58 18.85 4.39 -0.74
C ILE A 58 17.36 4.24 -0.97
N ASP A 59 16.55 4.47 0.07
CA ASP A 59 15.09 4.41 -0.01
C ASP A 59 14.55 5.63 -0.75
N ASP A 60 13.85 5.37 -1.85
CA ASP A 60 13.15 6.38 -2.63
C ASP A 60 11.88 5.78 -3.30
N HIS A 61 11.00 6.65 -3.78
CA HIS A 61 9.73 6.25 -4.41
C HIS A 61 9.87 5.49 -5.73
N SER A 62 11.06 5.47 -6.33
CA SER A 62 11.29 4.80 -7.61
C SER A 62 11.39 3.28 -7.49
N TRP A 63 11.68 2.75 -6.29
CA TRP A 63 11.70 1.32 -6.09
C TRP A 63 10.31 0.71 -6.30
N THR A 64 10.26 -0.29 -7.15
CA THR A 64 9.01 -0.84 -7.66
C THR A 64 9.09 -2.35 -7.74
N LEU A 65 8.01 -3.00 -7.37
CA LEU A 65 7.82 -4.43 -7.58
C LEU A 65 7.06 -4.62 -8.90
N PHE A 66 7.58 -5.46 -9.77
CA PHE A 66 6.95 -5.82 -11.04
C PHE A 66 6.49 -7.27 -11.00
N GLU A 67 5.33 -7.52 -11.57
CA GLU A 67 4.91 -8.83 -12.01
C GLU A 67 5.43 -9.06 -13.43
N HIS A 68 6.27 -10.05 -13.59
CA HIS A 68 6.82 -10.44 -14.88
C HIS A 68 6.35 -11.86 -15.24
N LEU A 69 5.71 -11.97 -16.41
CA LEU A 69 5.17 -13.22 -16.96
C LEU A 69 5.92 -13.60 -18.23
N PRO A 70 7.10 -14.23 -18.12
CA PRO A 70 7.99 -14.49 -19.27
C PRO A 70 7.34 -15.34 -20.36
N HIS A 71 6.53 -16.31 -19.99
CA HIS A 71 5.80 -17.18 -20.91
C HIS A 71 4.81 -16.43 -21.83
N LEU A 72 4.36 -15.24 -21.41
CA LEU A 72 3.51 -14.33 -22.18
C LEU A 72 4.29 -13.15 -22.76
N GLY A 73 5.52 -12.92 -22.30
CA GLY A 73 6.34 -11.77 -22.66
C GLY A 73 5.78 -10.44 -22.19
N ILE A 74 5.11 -10.42 -21.04
CA ILE A 74 4.44 -9.23 -20.48
C ILE A 74 4.87 -8.96 -19.05
N GLU A 75 4.80 -7.69 -18.68
CA GLU A 75 5.08 -7.25 -17.32
C GLU A 75 4.21 -6.05 -16.91
N ARG A 76 3.92 -5.91 -15.62
CA ARG A 76 3.25 -4.74 -15.06
C ARG A 76 3.86 -4.30 -13.74
N ILE A 77 3.62 -3.07 -13.38
CA ILE A 77 3.84 -2.58 -12.03
C ILE A 77 2.81 -3.25 -11.11
N ILE A 78 3.27 -3.76 -9.97
CA ILE A 78 2.38 -4.02 -8.84
C ILE A 78 2.34 -2.73 -8.03
N GLU A 79 1.17 -2.13 -7.92
CA GLU A 79 1.02 -0.84 -7.24
C GLU A 79 1.28 -0.98 -5.73
N ASP A 80 1.77 0.07 -5.09
CA ASP A 80 2.25 0.02 -3.70
C ASP A 80 1.25 -0.58 -2.70
N HIS A 81 -0.04 -0.37 -2.93
CA HIS A 81 -1.13 -0.87 -2.08
C HIS A 81 -1.60 -2.30 -2.42
N GLU A 82 -1.19 -2.86 -3.56
CA GLU A 82 -1.65 -4.19 -3.96
C GLU A 82 -1.06 -5.27 -3.06
N SER A 83 -1.89 -6.26 -2.70
CA SER A 83 -1.45 -7.47 -1.99
C SER A 83 -0.62 -8.35 -2.92
N VAL A 84 0.62 -8.62 -2.53
CA VAL A 84 1.51 -9.49 -3.31
C VAL A 84 1.00 -10.92 -3.36
N MET A 85 0.31 -11.35 -2.32
CA MET A 85 -0.30 -12.68 -2.28
C MET A 85 -1.45 -12.83 -3.27
N ASP A 86 -2.28 -11.79 -3.43
CA ASP A 86 -3.40 -11.83 -4.38
C ASP A 86 -2.87 -11.88 -5.82
N VAL A 87 -1.84 -11.10 -6.13
CA VAL A 87 -1.17 -11.12 -7.44
C VAL A 87 -0.61 -12.50 -7.75
N THR A 88 0.18 -13.06 -6.82
CA THR A 88 0.86 -14.36 -7.05
C THR A 88 -0.11 -15.55 -7.02
N SER A 89 -1.26 -15.42 -6.35
CA SER A 89 -2.28 -16.48 -6.35
C SER A 89 -2.95 -16.70 -7.72
N GLY A 90 -2.93 -15.69 -8.58
CA GLY A 90 -3.43 -15.75 -9.95
C GLY A 90 -2.47 -16.43 -10.95
N TRP A 91 -1.25 -16.80 -10.51
CA TRP A 91 -0.29 -17.44 -11.39
C TRP A 91 -0.58 -18.94 -11.57
N ALA A 92 -0.42 -19.44 -12.79
CA ALA A 92 -0.51 -20.87 -13.04
C ALA A 92 0.74 -21.58 -12.47
N MET A 93 0.55 -22.75 -11.88
CA MET A 93 1.61 -23.47 -11.14
C MET A 93 2.83 -23.86 -12.01
N ASP A 94 2.63 -24.03 -13.31
CA ASP A 94 3.66 -24.49 -14.25
C ASP A 94 4.36 -23.35 -15.00
N THR A 95 4.19 -22.10 -14.57
CA THR A 95 4.77 -20.94 -15.23
C THR A 95 5.99 -20.41 -14.46
N ASP A 96 6.93 -19.81 -15.20
CA ASP A 96 8.10 -19.12 -14.63
C ASP A 96 7.80 -17.67 -14.23
N SER A 97 6.57 -17.39 -13.80
CA SER A 97 6.13 -16.07 -13.32
C SER A 97 7.01 -15.57 -12.17
N ARG A 98 7.35 -14.29 -12.18
CA ARG A 98 8.36 -13.72 -11.28
C ARG A 98 7.92 -12.39 -10.69
N LEU A 99 8.32 -12.15 -9.45
CA LEU A 99 8.37 -10.83 -8.84
C LEU A 99 9.75 -10.23 -9.11
N CYS A 100 9.81 -9.04 -9.71
CA CYS A 100 11.06 -8.35 -10.00
C CYS A 100 11.12 -7.03 -9.25
N PHE A 101 12.18 -6.83 -8.46
CA PHE A 101 12.44 -5.60 -7.73
C PHE A 101 13.46 -4.75 -8.48
N ARG A 102 13.03 -3.58 -8.94
CA ARG A 102 13.89 -2.65 -9.69
C ARG A 102 13.38 -1.22 -9.65
N LYS A 103 14.21 -0.28 -10.07
CA LYS A 103 13.82 1.13 -10.14
C LYS A 103 12.88 1.42 -11.30
N ASN A 104 11.89 2.28 -11.06
CA ASN A 104 11.03 2.89 -12.05
C ASN A 104 10.85 4.37 -11.73
N TYR A 105 11.69 5.20 -12.32
CA TYR A 105 11.68 6.64 -12.10
C TYR A 105 10.39 7.32 -12.57
N ALA A 106 9.68 6.74 -13.51
CA ALA A 106 8.42 7.27 -14.03
C ALA A 106 7.19 6.85 -13.21
N LYS A 107 7.35 6.05 -12.13
CA LYS A 107 6.24 5.42 -11.38
C LYS A 107 5.11 6.36 -11.02
N TYR A 108 5.43 7.56 -10.52
CA TYR A 108 4.48 8.59 -10.08
C TYR A 108 4.78 9.98 -10.65
N GLU A 109 5.67 10.11 -11.65
CA GLU A 109 6.07 11.40 -12.23
C GLU A 109 4.90 12.13 -12.89
N PHE A 110 3.87 11.40 -13.34
CA PHE A 110 2.65 12.01 -13.90
C PHE A 110 1.87 12.87 -12.89
N PHE A 111 2.08 12.70 -11.58
CA PHE A 111 1.52 13.63 -10.59
C PHE A 111 2.30 14.95 -10.50
N LYS A 112 3.58 14.93 -10.83
CA LYS A 112 4.44 16.13 -10.82
C LYS A 112 4.42 16.86 -12.15
N LYS A 113 4.40 16.11 -13.26
CA LYS A 113 4.49 16.60 -14.64
C LYS A 113 3.45 15.94 -15.53
N PRO A 114 2.16 16.19 -15.32
CA PRO A 114 1.10 15.48 -16.05
C PRO A 114 1.15 15.69 -17.56
N LEU A 115 1.56 16.87 -18.06
CA LEU A 115 1.62 17.17 -19.48
C LEU A 115 2.68 16.34 -20.23
N ASP A 116 3.72 15.85 -19.55
CA ASP A 116 4.70 14.92 -20.17
C ASP A 116 4.07 13.56 -20.46
N PHE A 117 3.02 13.19 -19.74
CA PHE A 117 2.33 11.90 -19.87
C PHE A 117 1.05 11.98 -20.70
N PHE A 118 0.40 13.13 -20.75
CA PHE A 118 -0.90 13.33 -21.38
C PHE A 118 -0.85 14.43 -22.42
N PRO A 119 -0.53 14.10 -23.69
CA PRO A 119 -0.57 15.07 -24.77
C PRO A 119 -1.97 15.65 -24.98
N ASP A 120 -2.08 16.96 -25.17
CA ASP A 120 -3.36 17.69 -25.29
C ASP A 120 -4.29 17.10 -26.35
N HIS A 121 -3.72 16.62 -27.46
CA HIS A 121 -4.50 16.03 -28.56
C HIS A 121 -5.08 14.64 -28.24
N MET A 122 -4.67 14.02 -27.12
CA MET A 122 -5.16 12.70 -26.69
C MET A 122 -6.16 12.80 -25.56
N VAL A 123 -6.32 13.93 -24.91
CA VAL A 123 -7.20 14.08 -23.75
C VAL A 123 -8.27 15.11 -24.05
N SER A 124 -9.53 14.76 -23.73
CA SER A 124 -10.65 15.73 -23.75
C SER A 124 -11.44 15.64 -22.45
N MET A 125 -11.78 16.81 -21.94
CA MET A 125 -12.66 16.97 -20.79
C MET A 125 -13.97 17.60 -21.25
N CYS A 126 -15.09 17.07 -20.76
CA CYS A 126 -16.39 17.71 -20.99
C CYS A 126 -16.57 18.86 -19.98
N SER A 127 -15.86 19.94 -20.17
CA SER A 127 -16.14 21.22 -19.52
C SER A 127 -16.39 22.26 -20.61
N ASP A 128 -17.46 23.03 -20.47
CA ASP A 128 -17.87 24.11 -21.39
C ASP A 128 -16.91 25.32 -21.38
N THR A 129 -15.68 25.14 -20.92
CA THR A 129 -14.65 26.19 -20.88
C THR A 129 -13.63 25.97 -21.97
N ASP A 130 -13.65 26.84 -22.96
CA ASP A 130 -12.61 27.02 -23.98
C ASP A 130 -11.29 27.47 -23.32
N GLY A 131 -10.55 26.55 -22.72
CA GLY A 131 -9.26 26.83 -22.10
C GLY A 131 -8.38 25.58 -22.07
N THR A 132 -7.10 25.76 -22.35
CA THR A 132 -6.08 24.72 -22.09
C THR A 132 -6.17 24.30 -20.62
N ALA A 133 -6.43 23.03 -20.38
CA ALA A 133 -6.55 22.49 -19.02
C ALA A 133 -5.24 22.75 -18.25
N ASP A 134 -5.34 23.37 -17.09
CA ASP A 134 -4.21 23.51 -16.17
C ASP A 134 -3.77 22.13 -15.68
N GLN A 135 -2.46 21.98 -15.40
CA GLN A 135 -1.87 20.70 -14.94
C GLN A 135 -2.59 20.08 -13.74
N SER A 136 -3.03 20.93 -12.80
CA SER A 136 -3.79 20.51 -11.62
C SER A 136 -5.18 19.99 -11.98
N GLN A 137 -5.86 20.61 -12.93
CA GLN A 137 -7.20 20.23 -13.38
C GLN A 137 -7.20 18.87 -14.10
N LEU A 138 -6.13 18.56 -14.83
CA LEU A 138 -6.00 17.27 -15.51
C LEU A 138 -5.94 16.09 -14.54
N ILE A 139 -5.09 16.20 -13.52
CA ILE A 139 -5.00 15.14 -12.49
C ILE A 139 -6.29 15.07 -11.69
N GLU A 140 -6.86 16.20 -11.29
CA GLU A 140 -8.15 16.25 -10.59
C GLU A 140 -9.26 15.58 -11.41
N ALA A 141 -9.30 15.79 -12.72
CA ALA A 141 -10.25 15.14 -13.61
C ALA A 141 -10.11 13.61 -13.64
N PHE A 142 -8.90 13.08 -13.55
CA PHE A 142 -8.68 11.63 -13.39
C PHE A 142 -9.12 11.12 -12.02
N LEU A 143 -8.94 11.89 -10.97
CA LEU A 143 -9.26 11.48 -9.60
C LEU A 143 -10.73 11.66 -9.25
N SER A 144 -11.40 12.68 -9.81
CA SER A 144 -12.81 12.98 -9.55
C SER A 144 -13.73 12.04 -10.32
N SER A 145 -14.71 11.46 -9.62
CA SER A 145 -15.75 10.62 -10.26
C SER A 145 -16.78 11.43 -11.05
N SER A 146 -16.89 12.74 -10.80
CA SER A 146 -17.89 13.62 -11.42
C SER A 146 -17.46 14.18 -12.76
N THR A 147 -16.16 14.14 -13.10
CA THR A 147 -15.63 14.71 -14.33
C THR A 147 -15.69 13.69 -15.47
N CYS A 148 -16.25 14.11 -16.61
CA CYS A 148 -16.24 13.32 -17.83
C CYS A 148 -14.90 13.51 -18.55
N LEU A 149 -13.95 12.64 -18.24
CA LEU A 149 -12.63 12.59 -18.86
C LEU A 149 -12.60 11.48 -19.91
N GLU A 150 -11.95 11.77 -21.03
CA GLU A 150 -11.76 10.82 -22.11
C GLU A 150 -10.34 10.90 -22.66
N VAL A 151 -9.70 9.74 -22.80
CA VAL A 151 -8.43 9.62 -23.54
C VAL A 151 -8.72 8.91 -24.84
N HIS A 152 -8.18 9.42 -25.94
CA HIS A 152 -8.47 8.91 -27.27
C HIS A 152 -7.27 8.99 -28.21
N GLY A 153 -7.30 8.18 -29.24
CA GLY A 153 -6.23 8.15 -30.23
C GLY A 153 -6.22 6.87 -31.06
N HIS A 154 -5.30 6.81 -31.99
CA HIS A 154 -5.10 5.62 -32.81
C HIS A 154 -4.20 4.62 -32.12
N LEU A 155 -4.60 3.35 -32.13
CA LEU A 155 -3.78 2.21 -31.72
C LEU A 155 -3.93 1.09 -32.75
N HIS A 156 -2.90 0.27 -32.86
CA HIS A 156 -3.00 -1.00 -33.56
C HIS A 156 -3.50 -2.06 -32.58
N ALA A 157 -4.51 -2.83 -32.97
CA ALA A 157 -5.01 -3.96 -32.25
C ALA A 157 -4.76 -5.25 -33.03
N LYS A 158 -4.36 -6.32 -32.30
CA LYS A 158 -4.17 -7.63 -32.90
C LYS A 158 -5.52 -8.34 -33.01
N GLU A 159 -5.92 -8.66 -34.22
CA GLU A 159 -7.13 -9.41 -34.51
C GLU A 159 -6.93 -10.89 -34.17
N GLN A 160 -7.69 -11.41 -33.20
CA GLN A 160 -7.50 -12.78 -32.71
C GLN A 160 -7.74 -13.85 -33.78
N SER A 161 -8.71 -13.61 -34.66
CA SER A 161 -9.11 -14.57 -35.72
C SER A 161 -8.11 -14.63 -36.89
N ARG A 162 -7.44 -13.54 -37.22
CA ARG A 162 -6.62 -13.41 -38.43
C ARG A 162 -5.12 -13.21 -38.18
N LYS A 163 -4.68 -13.13 -36.92
CA LYS A 163 -3.30 -12.85 -36.51
C LYS A 163 -2.69 -11.57 -37.16
N SER A 164 -3.54 -10.69 -37.69
CA SER A 164 -3.13 -9.43 -38.33
C SER A 164 -3.34 -8.26 -37.36
N TRP A 165 -2.53 -7.21 -37.55
CA TRP A 165 -2.67 -5.96 -36.82
C TRP A 165 -3.46 -4.97 -37.67
N LYS A 166 -4.46 -4.31 -37.07
CA LYS A 166 -5.24 -3.23 -37.70
C LYS A 166 -5.23 -1.99 -36.83
N LYS A 167 -5.17 -0.84 -37.47
CA LYS A 167 -5.24 0.46 -36.80
C LYS A 167 -6.69 0.89 -36.63
N PHE A 168 -7.08 1.17 -35.39
CA PHE A 168 -8.40 1.65 -35.03
C PHE A 168 -8.28 2.92 -34.17
N TYR A 169 -9.36 3.67 -34.09
CA TYR A 169 -9.47 4.79 -33.16
C TYR A 169 -10.07 4.30 -31.85
N PHE A 170 -9.30 4.47 -30.77
CA PHE A 170 -9.66 4.02 -29.44
C PHE A 170 -10.15 5.18 -28.59
N VAL A 171 -11.04 4.86 -27.66
CA VAL A 171 -11.60 5.76 -26.68
C VAL A 171 -11.59 5.07 -25.33
N LEU A 172 -10.95 5.71 -24.36
CA LEU A 172 -10.85 5.27 -22.98
C LEU A 172 -11.69 6.21 -22.11
N ARG A 173 -12.63 5.63 -21.39
CA ARG A 173 -13.50 6.31 -20.43
C ARG A 173 -13.50 5.57 -19.10
N ARG A 174 -14.09 6.14 -18.06
CA ARG A 174 -14.27 5.42 -16.79
C ARG A 174 -15.03 4.11 -16.94
N SER A 175 -15.95 4.03 -17.87
CA SER A 175 -16.74 2.82 -18.17
C SER A 175 -15.96 1.73 -18.91
N GLY A 176 -14.73 1.99 -19.33
CA GLY A 176 -13.87 1.00 -20.01
C GLY A 176 -13.18 1.50 -21.26
N LEU A 177 -12.54 0.58 -21.95
CA LEU A 177 -11.85 0.78 -23.22
C LEU A 177 -12.75 0.39 -24.39
N TYR A 178 -12.84 1.27 -25.38
CA TYR A 178 -13.64 1.09 -26.58
C TYR A 178 -12.80 1.37 -27.83
N PHE A 179 -13.20 0.83 -28.99
CA PHE A 179 -12.71 1.28 -30.28
C PHE A 179 -13.87 1.63 -31.22
N SER A 180 -13.63 2.55 -32.14
CA SER A 180 -14.61 2.97 -33.12
C SER A 180 -14.59 2.06 -34.35
N ASN A 181 -15.74 1.57 -34.77
CA ASN A 181 -15.91 0.85 -36.03
C ASN A 181 -16.16 1.78 -37.24
N LYS A 182 -16.26 3.10 -36.99
CA LYS A 182 -16.51 4.14 -38.02
C LYS A 182 -15.53 5.31 -37.86
N GLY A 183 -14.30 5.11 -38.36
CA GLY A 183 -13.27 6.14 -38.33
C GLY A 183 -13.02 6.67 -36.92
N THR A 184 -13.08 7.97 -36.70
CA THR A 184 -12.85 8.63 -35.40
C THR A 184 -14.14 8.96 -34.63
N SER A 185 -15.28 8.38 -35.05
CA SER A 185 -16.56 8.65 -34.40
C SER A 185 -16.59 8.14 -32.97
N LYS A 186 -17.01 9.01 -32.04
CA LYS A 186 -17.17 8.70 -30.61
C LYS A 186 -18.65 8.45 -30.23
N GLU A 187 -19.54 8.39 -31.20
CA GLU A 187 -20.95 8.08 -30.93
C GLU A 187 -21.12 6.68 -30.35
N PRO A 188 -21.94 6.48 -29.32
CA PRO A 188 -22.11 5.18 -28.64
C PRO A 188 -22.40 4.02 -29.59
N ARG A 189 -23.19 4.25 -30.63
CA ARG A 189 -23.52 3.21 -31.66
C ARG A 189 -22.34 2.74 -32.50
N HIS A 190 -21.24 3.53 -32.53
CA HIS A 190 -20.02 3.21 -33.27
C HIS A 190 -18.91 2.69 -32.39
N LEU A 191 -19.08 2.73 -31.06
CA LEU A 191 -18.10 2.27 -30.10
C LEU A 191 -18.34 0.80 -29.73
N GLN A 192 -17.29 -0.01 -29.88
CA GLN A 192 -17.28 -1.41 -29.47
C GLN A 192 -16.45 -1.56 -28.19
N PHE A 193 -17.03 -2.19 -27.20
CA PHE A 193 -16.39 -2.44 -25.90
C PHE A 193 -15.29 -3.49 -26.01
N ILE A 194 -14.17 -3.29 -25.32
CA ILE A 194 -13.04 -4.20 -25.27
C ILE A 194 -12.79 -4.74 -23.88
N ALA A 195 -12.69 -3.85 -22.89
CA ALA A 195 -12.31 -4.23 -21.54
C ALA A 195 -12.83 -3.23 -20.50
N ASP A 196 -13.12 -3.77 -19.32
CA ASP A 196 -13.35 -3.04 -18.08
C ASP A 196 -12.11 -3.16 -17.19
N PHE A 197 -11.76 -2.07 -16.50
CA PHE A 197 -10.58 -2.03 -15.64
C PHE A 197 -10.86 -2.53 -14.22
N SER A 198 -12.11 -2.70 -13.82
CA SER A 198 -12.42 -3.37 -12.55
C SER A 198 -11.91 -4.81 -12.50
N ASP A 199 -11.98 -5.51 -13.63
CA ASP A 199 -11.63 -6.93 -13.78
C ASP A 199 -10.41 -7.16 -14.70
N SER A 200 -9.62 -6.14 -14.99
CA SER A 200 -8.50 -6.26 -15.92
C SER A 200 -7.28 -5.46 -15.47
N ASP A 201 -6.11 -5.95 -15.82
CA ASP A 201 -4.82 -5.30 -15.62
C ASP A 201 -4.16 -4.92 -16.94
N VAL A 202 -3.37 -3.86 -16.91
CA VAL A 202 -2.58 -3.41 -18.05
C VAL A 202 -1.13 -3.83 -17.90
N TYR A 203 -0.58 -4.42 -18.95
CA TYR A 203 0.81 -4.89 -19.01
C TYR A 203 1.53 -4.27 -20.19
N SER A 204 2.80 -3.95 -20.02
CA SER A 204 3.72 -3.68 -21.11
C SER A 204 4.11 -5.00 -21.79
N VAL A 205 4.27 -4.99 -23.10
CA VAL A 205 4.71 -6.15 -23.88
C VAL A 205 6.18 -5.99 -24.23
N SER A 206 7.00 -6.91 -23.77
CA SER A 206 8.42 -6.93 -24.11
C SER A 206 8.62 -7.40 -25.55
N SER A 207 9.41 -6.67 -26.35
CA SER A 207 9.73 -7.06 -27.73
C SER A 207 8.49 -7.40 -28.58
N ALA A 208 7.52 -6.49 -28.63
CA ALA A 208 6.22 -6.70 -29.28
C ALA A 208 6.33 -7.09 -30.76
N LYS A 209 7.30 -6.51 -31.49
CA LYS A 209 7.61 -6.90 -32.88
C LYS A 209 8.01 -8.37 -32.97
N LYS A 210 8.96 -8.80 -32.13
CA LYS A 210 9.54 -10.13 -32.19
C LYS A 210 8.53 -11.21 -31.74
N LEU A 211 7.82 -10.97 -30.65
CA LEU A 211 6.93 -11.96 -30.06
C LEU A 211 5.56 -12.03 -30.73
N HIS A 212 5.06 -10.91 -31.19
CA HIS A 212 3.68 -10.80 -31.68
C HIS A 212 3.55 -10.26 -33.11
N GLY A 213 4.65 -9.95 -33.79
CA GLY A 213 4.62 -9.34 -35.11
C GLY A 213 3.98 -7.95 -35.14
N ALA A 214 4.13 -7.19 -34.04
CA ALA A 214 3.54 -5.87 -33.92
C ALA A 214 4.19 -4.85 -34.85
N PRO A 215 3.51 -3.78 -35.27
CA PRO A 215 4.06 -2.74 -36.11
C PRO A 215 5.24 -1.99 -35.48
N THR A 216 5.20 -1.83 -34.17
CA THR A 216 6.24 -1.17 -33.37
C THR A 216 6.58 -2.00 -32.11
N ASP A 217 7.63 -1.62 -31.37
CA ASP A 217 7.95 -2.25 -30.08
C ASP A 217 7.21 -1.60 -28.90
N TYR A 218 6.31 -0.65 -29.16
CA TYR A 218 5.51 0.02 -28.12
C TYR A 218 4.20 -0.72 -27.83
N GLY A 219 4.32 -2.04 -27.64
CA GLY A 219 3.21 -2.92 -27.34
C GLY A 219 2.80 -2.85 -25.87
N PHE A 220 1.52 -3.04 -25.65
CA PHE A 220 0.92 -3.28 -24.33
C PHE A 220 -0.32 -4.16 -24.47
N CYS A 221 -0.82 -4.69 -23.40
CA CYS A 221 -2.03 -5.48 -23.43
C CYS A 221 -2.91 -5.26 -22.21
N VAL A 222 -4.20 -5.54 -22.39
CA VAL A 222 -5.15 -5.66 -21.31
C VAL A 222 -5.46 -7.13 -21.09
N LYS A 223 -5.25 -7.61 -19.86
CA LYS A 223 -5.47 -8.99 -19.42
C LYS A 223 -6.51 -9.02 -18.33
N SER A 224 -7.57 -9.79 -18.50
CA SER A 224 -8.55 -10.02 -17.44
C SER A 224 -7.92 -10.79 -16.28
N THR A 225 -8.25 -10.41 -15.05
CA THR A 225 -7.80 -11.09 -13.83
C THR A 225 -8.32 -12.53 -13.74
N LYS A 226 -9.45 -12.82 -14.38
CA LYS A 226 -10.10 -14.15 -14.40
C LYS A 226 -9.54 -15.10 -15.44
N CYS A 227 -8.69 -14.60 -16.36
CA CYS A 227 -8.20 -15.38 -17.50
C CYS A 227 -6.70 -15.61 -17.40
N SER A 228 -6.28 -16.88 -17.54
CA SER A 228 -4.87 -17.29 -17.54
C SER A 228 -4.31 -17.61 -18.92
N SER A 229 -5.14 -17.62 -19.95
CA SER A 229 -4.76 -18.02 -21.32
C SER A 229 -4.18 -16.86 -22.13
N ALA A 230 -3.11 -17.13 -22.88
CA ALA A 230 -2.55 -16.18 -23.85
C ALA A 230 -3.56 -15.73 -24.93
N ARG A 231 -4.62 -16.51 -25.17
CA ARG A 231 -5.66 -16.20 -26.15
C ARG A 231 -6.58 -15.05 -25.68
N ASP A 232 -6.61 -14.79 -24.38
CA ASP A 232 -7.50 -13.79 -23.80
C ASP A 232 -6.85 -12.40 -23.71
N LEU A 233 -5.56 -12.30 -24.07
CA LEU A 233 -4.86 -11.03 -24.09
C LEU A 233 -5.38 -10.12 -25.19
N LYS A 234 -5.80 -8.92 -24.82
CA LYS A 234 -6.12 -7.85 -25.78
C LYS A 234 -4.83 -7.09 -26.11
N LEU A 235 -4.12 -7.55 -27.15
CA LEU A 235 -2.85 -6.96 -27.57
C LEU A 235 -3.09 -5.68 -28.35
N LEU A 236 -2.45 -4.62 -27.89
CA LEU A 236 -2.47 -3.27 -28.44
C LEU A 236 -1.04 -2.80 -28.73
N CYS A 237 -0.89 -1.88 -29.67
CA CYS A 237 0.41 -1.33 -30.00
C CYS A 237 0.27 0.14 -30.39
N ALA A 238 1.09 0.99 -29.78
CA ALA A 238 1.19 2.41 -30.08
C ALA A 238 2.21 2.67 -31.19
N ASP A 239 2.13 3.84 -31.82
CA ASP A 239 3.10 4.25 -32.85
C ASP A 239 4.45 4.68 -32.21
N ASP A 240 4.42 5.22 -31.00
CA ASP A 240 5.58 5.74 -30.26
C ASP A 240 5.46 5.48 -28.74
N GLU A 241 6.53 5.79 -28.00
CA GLU A 241 6.63 5.57 -26.57
C GLU A 241 5.74 6.51 -25.77
N GLN A 242 5.60 7.76 -26.17
CA GLN A 242 4.77 8.73 -25.47
C GLN A 242 3.30 8.33 -25.52
N THR A 243 2.82 7.92 -26.69
CA THR A 243 1.47 7.39 -26.88
C THR A 243 1.23 6.17 -26.00
N ARG A 244 2.15 5.18 -25.99
CA ARG A 244 2.05 4.00 -25.10
C ARG A 244 1.98 4.40 -23.63
N THR A 245 2.85 5.31 -23.22
CA THR A 245 2.91 5.79 -21.82
C THR A 245 1.62 6.49 -21.41
N CYS A 246 1.06 7.33 -22.29
CA CYS A 246 -0.23 7.98 -22.06
C CYS A 246 -1.34 6.94 -21.80
N TRP A 247 -1.49 5.95 -22.66
CA TRP A 247 -2.51 4.92 -22.52
C TRP A 247 -2.35 4.11 -21.22
N ILE A 248 -1.15 3.61 -20.92
CA ILE A 248 -0.90 2.82 -19.71
C ILE A 248 -1.16 3.65 -18.45
N THR A 249 -0.67 4.91 -18.43
CA THR A 249 -0.86 5.80 -17.27
C THR A 249 -2.33 6.15 -17.07
N ALA A 250 -3.07 6.46 -18.14
CA ALA A 250 -4.50 6.72 -18.07
C ALA A 250 -5.28 5.51 -17.52
N MET A 251 -4.96 4.31 -18.00
CA MET A 251 -5.60 3.08 -17.53
C MET A 251 -5.33 2.83 -16.04
N ARG A 252 -4.10 3.06 -15.58
CA ARG A 252 -3.73 2.95 -14.15
C ARG A 252 -4.52 3.95 -13.31
N LEU A 253 -4.59 5.22 -13.73
CA LEU A 253 -5.33 6.27 -13.03
C LEU A 253 -6.84 5.99 -13.00
N LEU A 254 -7.43 5.51 -14.09
CA LEU A 254 -8.86 5.18 -14.12
C LEU A 254 -9.19 3.94 -13.28
N LYS A 255 -8.25 2.98 -13.17
CA LYS A 255 -8.42 1.79 -12.34
C LYS A 255 -8.30 2.11 -10.86
N TYR A 256 -7.24 2.78 -10.46
CA TYR A 256 -6.87 2.93 -9.05
C TYR A 256 -7.20 4.32 -8.47
N GLY A 257 -7.34 5.33 -9.32
CA GLY A 257 -7.79 6.68 -8.95
C GLY A 257 -7.05 7.26 -7.74
N MET A 258 -7.82 7.64 -6.73
CA MET A 258 -7.33 8.26 -5.49
C MET A 258 -6.32 7.37 -4.75
N GLN A 259 -6.36 6.04 -4.93
CA GLN A 259 -5.40 5.14 -4.29
C GLN A 259 -3.96 5.35 -4.80
N LEU A 260 -3.78 5.63 -6.11
CA LEU A 260 -2.45 6.01 -6.64
C LEU A 260 -1.97 7.34 -6.07
N TYR A 261 -2.87 8.29 -5.91
CA TYR A 261 -2.55 9.57 -5.30
C TYR A 261 -2.14 9.42 -3.82
N GLN A 262 -2.83 8.57 -3.08
CA GLN A 262 -2.44 8.21 -1.72
C GLN A 262 -1.08 7.51 -1.68
N ASN A 263 -0.81 6.57 -2.59
CA ASN A 263 0.49 5.90 -2.70
C ASN A 263 1.62 6.92 -2.91
N PHE A 264 1.41 7.91 -3.78
CA PHE A 264 2.38 8.97 -4.07
C PHE A 264 2.65 9.88 -2.86
N HIS A 265 1.60 10.24 -2.11
CA HIS A 265 1.70 11.12 -0.94
C HIS A 265 2.02 10.41 0.37
N GLN A 266 2.03 9.07 0.37
CA GLN A 266 2.38 8.33 1.58
C GLN A 266 3.84 8.60 1.94
N PRO A 267 4.13 9.15 3.15
CA PRO A 267 5.51 9.35 3.57
C PRO A 267 6.22 7.99 3.59
N HIS A 268 7.52 8.00 3.26
CA HIS A 268 8.37 6.84 3.50
C HIS A 268 8.33 6.54 5.00
N GLN A 269 7.47 5.62 5.40
CA GLN A 269 7.50 5.11 6.76
C GLN A 269 8.81 4.36 6.92
N LYS A 270 9.52 4.63 8.02
CA LYS A 270 10.68 3.82 8.39
C LYS A 270 10.22 2.36 8.36
N PRO A 271 11.02 1.45 7.75
CA PRO A 271 10.61 0.07 7.55
C PRO A 271 10.12 -0.56 8.84
N MET A 272 9.08 -1.34 8.72
CA MET A 272 8.53 -2.16 9.79
C MET A 272 9.66 -3.04 10.35
N ARG A 273 10.18 -2.67 11.51
CA ARG A 273 11.28 -3.39 12.20
C ARG A 273 10.94 -4.82 12.64
N SER A 274 9.86 -5.41 12.18
CA SER A 274 9.36 -6.68 12.68
C SER A 274 9.49 -7.86 11.72
N ILE A 275 10.13 -7.70 10.54
CA ILE A 275 10.39 -8.83 9.65
C ILE A 275 11.88 -9.18 9.72
N SER A 276 12.18 -10.14 10.59
CA SER A 276 13.45 -10.89 10.69
C SER A 276 14.75 -10.07 10.72
N GLU A 277 15.01 -9.35 11.81
CA GLU A 277 16.37 -8.97 12.20
C GLU A 277 17.21 -10.18 12.71
N ASN A 278 16.68 -11.40 12.64
CA ASN A 278 17.33 -12.58 13.20
C ASN A 278 18.45 -13.21 12.35
N SER A 279 19.00 -12.52 11.35
CA SER A 279 20.09 -13.11 10.57
C SER A 279 21.34 -12.24 10.35
N LEU A 280 21.49 -11.11 11.01
CA LEU A 280 22.76 -10.35 10.96
C LEU A 280 23.02 -9.69 12.32
N VAL A 281 23.47 -10.46 13.29
CA VAL A 281 24.14 -9.91 14.47
C VAL A 281 25.56 -9.55 14.04
N ALA A 282 25.84 -8.25 13.85
CA ALA A 282 27.21 -7.77 13.87
C ALA A 282 27.77 -8.07 15.25
N MET A 283 28.90 -8.79 15.32
CA MET A 283 29.59 -9.06 16.58
C MET A 283 30.02 -7.74 17.20
N ASP A 284 29.38 -7.36 18.29
CA ASP A 284 29.82 -6.28 19.15
C ASP A 284 30.81 -6.83 20.18
N PHE A 285 32.06 -6.41 20.10
CA PHE A 285 33.12 -6.82 21.00
C PHE A 285 33.18 -5.97 22.30
N SER A 286 32.14 -5.25 22.67
CA SER A 286 32.12 -4.35 23.84
C SER A 286 31.86 -5.02 25.21
N GLY A 287 32.03 -6.30 25.36
CA GLY A 287 32.23 -6.96 26.67
C GLY A 287 31.06 -7.06 27.63
N GLN A 288 29.84 -6.72 27.26
CA GLN A 288 28.62 -7.00 28.03
C GLN A 288 27.94 -8.26 27.54
N LYS A 289 27.76 -9.22 28.46
CA LYS A 289 27.07 -10.48 28.18
C LYS A 289 25.55 -10.22 27.95
N THR A 290 25.17 -9.95 26.72
CA THR A 290 23.78 -10.02 26.29
C THR A 290 23.47 -11.46 25.86
N ARG A 291 22.42 -12.04 26.46
CA ARG A 291 21.93 -13.39 26.13
C ARG A 291 21.33 -13.34 24.73
N VAL A 292 21.88 -14.13 23.80
CA VAL A 292 21.35 -14.28 22.44
C VAL A 292 20.20 -15.26 22.49
N ILE A 293 19.04 -14.86 22.01
CA ILE A 293 17.82 -15.70 21.88
C ILE A 293 17.77 -16.22 20.43
N GLU A 294 17.92 -17.52 20.24
CA GLU A 294 18.10 -18.10 18.90
C GLU A 294 16.80 -18.60 18.23
N ASN A 295 15.69 -18.67 18.99
CA ASN A 295 14.41 -19.11 18.39
C ASN A 295 13.19 -18.40 18.99
N PRO A 296 12.06 -18.34 18.22
CA PRO A 296 10.83 -17.63 18.66
C PRO A 296 10.20 -18.20 19.93
N SER A 297 10.34 -19.50 20.21
CA SER A 297 9.80 -20.12 21.43
C SER A 297 10.60 -19.76 22.67
N GLU A 298 11.91 -19.54 22.53
CA GLU A 298 12.78 -19.07 23.61
C GLU A 298 12.51 -17.57 23.91
N ALA A 299 12.25 -16.77 22.88
CA ALA A 299 11.83 -15.37 23.04
C ALA A 299 10.49 -15.27 23.79
N LEU A 300 9.57 -16.18 23.54
CA LEU A 300 8.28 -16.23 24.23
C LEU A 300 8.45 -16.61 25.72
N SER A 301 9.31 -17.58 26.03
CA SER A 301 9.56 -18.00 27.41
C SER A 301 10.27 -16.90 28.20
N VAL A 302 11.23 -16.18 27.61
CA VAL A 302 11.89 -15.04 28.25
C VAL A 302 10.93 -13.89 28.48
N ALA A 303 10.04 -13.59 27.52
CA ALA A 303 9.01 -12.56 27.66
C ALA A 303 8.00 -12.90 28.78
N VAL A 304 7.68 -14.19 28.94
CA VAL A 304 6.82 -14.69 30.03
C VAL A 304 7.54 -14.64 31.38
N GLU A 305 8.83 -15.00 31.43
CA GLU A 305 9.65 -14.92 32.64
C GLU A 305 9.89 -13.47 33.08
N GLU A 306 9.98 -12.52 32.16
CA GLU A 306 10.09 -11.07 32.47
C GLU A 306 8.74 -10.40 32.72
N GLY A 307 7.63 -11.14 32.71
CA GLY A 307 6.26 -10.64 32.98
C GLY A 307 5.72 -9.70 31.93
N LEU A 308 6.33 -9.67 30.74
CA LEU A 308 5.90 -8.89 29.60
C LEU A 308 4.85 -9.68 28.79
N SER A 309 3.56 -9.46 29.08
CA SER A 309 2.49 -9.96 28.20
C SER A 309 2.65 -9.35 26.81
N TRP A 310 2.63 -10.17 25.76
CA TRP A 310 2.70 -9.75 24.34
C TRP A 310 1.64 -8.67 23.98
N ARG A 311 0.52 -8.63 24.67
CA ARG A 311 -0.52 -7.58 24.56
C ARG A 311 0.00 -6.20 24.98
N VAL A 312 0.98 -6.15 25.89
CA VAL A 312 1.56 -4.89 26.40
C VAL A 312 2.52 -4.24 25.41
N ALA A 313 3.07 -5.00 24.45
CA ALA A 313 4.11 -4.52 23.54
C ALA A 313 3.58 -3.92 22.21
N LEU A 314 2.33 -4.19 21.82
CA LEU A 314 1.77 -3.73 20.55
C LEU A 314 1.69 -2.20 20.41
N HIS A 315 1.49 -1.48 21.51
CA HIS A 315 1.44 -0.01 21.51
C HIS A 315 2.81 0.63 21.25
N LEU A 316 3.92 -0.08 21.52
CA LEU A 316 5.28 0.44 21.31
C LEU A 316 5.57 0.72 19.82
N ALA A 317 4.88 0.02 18.92
CA ALA A 317 4.99 0.18 17.47
C ALA A 317 4.08 1.31 16.92
N GLN A 318 3.19 1.86 17.75
CA GLN A 318 2.23 2.85 17.29
C GLN A 318 2.86 4.24 17.14
N PRO A 319 2.52 4.99 16.06
CA PRO A 319 3.12 6.29 15.77
C PRO A 319 2.77 7.37 16.82
N TRP A 320 1.70 7.18 17.58
CA TRP A 320 1.26 8.06 18.63
C TRP A 320 1.90 7.74 20.00
N PHE A 321 2.66 6.66 20.12
CA PHE A 321 3.32 6.28 21.37
C PHE A 321 4.78 6.74 21.39
N HIS A 322 5.15 7.54 22.38
CA HIS A 322 6.45 8.20 22.46
C HIS A 322 7.38 7.63 23.55
N GLY A 323 6.95 6.57 24.26
CA GLY A 323 7.75 5.93 25.30
C GLY A 323 8.09 6.88 26.44
N LYS A 324 9.35 6.85 26.88
CA LYS A 324 9.85 7.68 27.98
C LYS A 324 10.02 9.14 27.57
N LEU A 325 8.91 9.86 27.48
CA LEU A 325 8.88 11.29 27.17
C LEU A 325 8.45 12.07 28.42
N SER A 326 9.12 13.20 28.71
CA SER A 326 8.73 14.05 29.83
C SER A 326 7.45 14.83 29.53
N ARG A 327 6.81 15.37 30.59
CA ARG A 327 5.63 16.22 30.46
C ARG A 327 5.91 17.46 29.61
N ASP A 328 7.06 18.10 29.85
CA ASP A 328 7.46 19.35 29.17
C ASP A 328 7.81 19.09 27.70
N GLU A 329 8.44 17.96 27.38
CA GLU A 329 8.70 17.55 26.01
C GLU A 329 7.40 17.22 25.26
N ALA A 330 6.48 16.51 25.88
CA ALA A 330 5.14 16.25 25.31
C ALA A 330 4.40 17.55 25.01
N GLN A 331 4.46 18.52 25.92
CA GLN A 331 3.87 19.82 25.71
C GLN A 331 4.54 20.58 24.56
N ARG A 332 5.87 20.54 24.45
CA ARG A 332 6.62 21.17 23.35
C ARG A 332 6.24 20.55 22.00
N LEU A 333 6.21 19.22 21.90
CA LEU A 333 5.83 18.51 20.67
C LEU A 333 4.44 18.90 20.18
N ILE A 334 3.45 18.90 21.08
CA ILE A 334 2.07 19.30 20.73
C ILE A 334 2.01 20.79 20.35
N THR A 335 2.77 21.65 21.03
CA THR A 335 2.83 23.08 20.71
C THR A 335 3.43 23.32 19.32
N GLN A 336 4.47 22.57 18.94
CA GLN A 336 5.06 22.65 17.61
C GLN A 336 4.10 22.24 16.48
N GLN A 337 3.08 21.43 16.79
CA GLN A 337 2.01 21.09 15.85
C GLN A 337 0.91 22.18 15.72
N GLY A 338 1.11 23.36 16.33
CA GLY A 338 0.23 24.50 16.20
C GLY A 338 -0.94 24.55 17.17
N LEU A 339 -0.92 23.78 18.27
CA LEU A 339 -1.97 23.75 19.29
C LEU A 339 -3.40 23.51 18.74
N ILE A 340 -3.51 22.61 17.77
CA ILE A 340 -4.77 22.24 17.13
C ILE A 340 -5.57 21.31 18.04
N ASP A 341 -6.87 21.57 18.24
CA ASP A 341 -7.75 20.75 19.06
C ASP A 341 -7.85 19.32 18.54
N GLY A 342 -7.58 18.35 19.42
CA GLY A 342 -7.58 16.93 19.11
C GLY A 342 -6.20 16.36 18.72
N VAL A 343 -5.14 17.18 18.66
CA VAL A 343 -3.77 16.69 18.52
C VAL A 343 -3.33 16.03 19.81
N PHE A 344 -2.79 14.82 19.73
CA PHE A 344 -2.47 14.00 20.89
C PHE A 344 -1.19 13.16 20.73
N LEU A 345 -0.69 12.68 21.86
CA LEU A 345 0.31 11.61 21.95
C LEU A 345 0.11 10.82 23.25
N LEU A 346 0.60 9.57 23.26
CA LEU A 346 0.71 8.75 24.46
C LEU A 346 2.18 8.58 24.85
N ARG A 347 2.44 8.49 26.14
CA ARG A 347 3.79 8.29 26.71
C ARG A 347 3.74 7.50 28.01
N ASP A 348 4.88 6.98 28.41
CA ASP A 348 5.04 6.38 29.73
C ASP A 348 4.86 7.43 30.84
N SER A 349 4.31 7.02 31.97
CA SER A 349 4.29 7.85 33.16
C SER A 349 5.67 7.82 33.86
N GLN A 350 6.20 9.00 34.18
CA GLN A 350 7.45 9.09 34.94
C GLN A 350 7.26 8.88 36.44
N SER A 351 6.06 9.14 36.93
CA SER A 351 5.73 9.00 38.37
C SER A 351 5.27 7.58 38.76
N ASN A 352 4.74 6.81 37.80
CA ASN A 352 4.28 5.46 38.06
C ASN A 352 4.61 4.55 36.85
N PRO A 353 5.54 3.57 37.00
CA PRO A 353 6.07 2.80 35.89
C PRO A 353 5.09 1.84 35.21
N LYS A 354 3.90 1.62 35.79
CA LYS A 354 2.85 0.77 35.20
C LYS A 354 1.72 1.57 34.55
N THR A 355 1.82 2.90 34.48
CA THR A 355 0.77 3.77 33.95
C THR A 355 1.25 4.53 32.72
N PHE A 356 0.27 4.92 31.90
CA PHE A 356 0.53 5.73 30.70
C PHE A 356 -0.12 7.11 30.85
N VAL A 357 0.27 8.04 30.01
CA VAL A 357 -0.29 9.40 29.99
C VAL A 357 -0.67 9.77 28.56
N LEU A 358 -1.94 10.08 28.38
CA LEU A 358 -2.46 10.73 27.17
C LEU A 358 -2.26 12.24 27.30
N SER A 359 -1.54 12.83 26.39
CA SER A 359 -1.38 14.29 26.26
C SER A 359 -2.20 14.77 25.07
N LEU A 360 -3.13 15.70 25.29
CA LEU A 360 -4.15 16.11 24.33
C LEU A 360 -4.26 17.62 24.29
N CYS A 361 -4.27 18.22 23.10
CA CYS A 361 -4.55 19.64 22.90
C CYS A 361 -6.05 19.91 22.88
N HIS A 362 -6.49 20.87 23.70
CA HIS A 362 -7.84 21.41 23.69
C HIS A 362 -7.87 22.85 24.14
N MET A 363 -8.53 23.73 23.36
CA MET A 363 -8.61 25.18 23.58
C MET A 363 -7.21 25.81 23.76
N GLN A 364 -6.30 25.50 22.85
CA GLN A 364 -4.91 25.97 22.82
C GLN A 364 -4.10 25.64 24.09
N LYS A 365 -4.54 24.66 24.86
CA LYS A 365 -3.86 24.17 26.05
C LYS A 365 -3.63 22.67 25.96
N VAL A 366 -2.45 22.20 26.36
CA VAL A 366 -2.16 20.78 26.46
C VAL A 366 -2.63 20.27 27.82
N LYS A 367 -3.52 19.28 27.79
CA LYS A 367 -4.02 18.58 28.98
C LYS A 367 -3.40 17.18 29.02
N HIS A 368 -3.15 16.67 30.22
CA HIS A 368 -2.56 15.35 30.42
C HIS A 368 -3.53 14.51 31.24
N PHE A 369 -3.88 13.34 30.73
CA PHE A 369 -4.80 12.38 31.34
C PHE A 369 -4.02 11.11 31.66
N GLN A 370 -4.12 10.65 32.88
CA GLN A 370 -3.47 9.42 33.31
C GLN A 370 -4.32 8.23 32.89
N ILE A 371 -3.70 7.23 32.27
CA ILE A 371 -4.32 5.96 31.91
C ILE A 371 -3.91 4.97 32.97
N LEU A 372 -4.87 4.49 33.74
CA LEU A 372 -4.65 3.59 34.87
C LEU A 372 -4.82 2.13 34.44
N PRO A 373 -3.93 1.23 34.85
CA PRO A 373 -4.19 -0.20 34.74
C PRO A 373 -5.24 -0.60 35.78
N VAL A 374 -6.19 -1.41 35.37
CA VAL A 374 -7.22 -2.02 36.19
C VAL A 374 -7.06 -3.53 36.10
N GLU A 375 -6.92 -4.21 37.23
CA GLU A 375 -6.83 -5.67 37.27
C GLU A 375 -8.17 -6.23 37.71
N ASP A 376 -8.73 -7.16 36.92
CA ASP A 376 -9.99 -7.85 37.26
C ASP A 376 -9.87 -9.31 36.79
N ASP A 377 -10.16 -10.25 37.71
CA ASP A 377 -10.06 -11.71 37.51
C ASP A 377 -8.74 -12.19 36.82
N GLY A 378 -7.62 -11.52 37.11
CA GLY A 378 -6.30 -11.86 36.56
C GLY A 378 -6.06 -11.33 35.14
N GLU A 379 -6.97 -10.53 34.60
CA GLU A 379 -6.77 -9.77 33.36
C GLU A 379 -6.50 -8.29 33.67
N SER A 380 -5.59 -7.68 32.88
CA SER A 380 -5.25 -6.26 32.99
C SER A 380 -5.97 -5.46 31.91
N PHE A 381 -6.66 -4.41 32.34
CA PHE A 381 -7.34 -3.45 31.47
C PHE A 381 -6.75 -2.05 31.65
N TYR A 382 -7.05 -1.14 30.73
CA TYR A 382 -6.71 0.27 30.82
C TYR A 382 -7.96 1.14 30.89
N SER A 383 -7.95 2.16 31.73
CA SER A 383 -9.07 3.09 31.89
C SER A 383 -8.60 4.54 32.03
N LEU A 384 -9.42 5.49 31.53
CA LEU A 384 -9.26 6.95 31.69
C LEU A 384 -10.29 7.56 32.67
N ASP A 385 -11.29 6.80 33.08
CA ASP A 385 -12.49 7.27 33.78
C ASP A 385 -12.79 6.47 35.04
N GLU A 386 -11.76 6.15 35.82
CA GLU A 386 -11.89 5.45 37.10
C GLU A 386 -12.69 4.13 36.98
N ASP A 387 -12.37 3.36 35.90
CA ASP A 387 -12.94 2.03 35.69
C ASP A 387 -14.37 1.97 35.09
N GLN A 388 -14.92 3.10 34.64
CA GLN A 388 -16.23 3.09 33.96
C GLN A 388 -16.14 2.52 32.53
N THR A 389 -15.03 2.75 31.83
CA THR A 389 -14.76 2.21 30.48
C THR A 389 -13.42 1.49 30.48
N ARG A 390 -13.43 0.18 30.18
CA ARG A 390 -12.25 -0.68 30.21
C ARG A 390 -11.80 -1.05 28.80
N PHE A 391 -10.49 -1.04 28.57
CA PHE A 391 -9.87 -1.41 27.31
C PHE A 391 -8.82 -2.48 27.55
N THR A 392 -8.78 -3.51 26.72
CA THR A 392 -7.81 -4.61 26.85
C THR A 392 -6.40 -4.19 26.44
N ASP A 393 -6.27 -3.14 25.65
CA ASP A 393 -4.99 -2.56 25.23
C ASP A 393 -5.12 -1.07 24.89
N LEU A 394 -3.98 -0.39 24.75
CA LEU A 394 -3.93 1.04 24.44
C LEU A 394 -4.38 1.39 23.02
N ILE A 395 -4.38 0.43 22.10
CA ILE A 395 -4.83 0.65 20.71
C ILE A 395 -6.34 0.79 20.72
N GLN A 396 -7.05 -0.12 21.37
CA GLN A 396 -8.50 -0.03 21.55
C GLN A 396 -8.92 1.28 22.25
N LEU A 397 -8.18 1.69 23.27
CA LEU A 397 -8.43 2.95 23.96
C LEU A 397 -8.33 4.14 22.98
N VAL A 398 -7.26 4.21 22.21
CA VAL A 398 -7.07 5.31 21.23
C VAL A 398 -8.15 5.28 20.16
N GLU A 399 -8.45 4.14 19.56
CA GLU A 399 -9.51 3.98 18.55
C GLU A 399 -10.89 4.40 19.08
N PHE A 400 -11.21 4.00 20.30
CA PHE A 400 -12.47 4.41 20.94
C PHE A 400 -12.58 5.93 21.07
N TYR A 401 -11.53 6.61 21.58
CA TYR A 401 -11.53 8.06 21.77
C TYR A 401 -11.34 8.86 20.48
N GLN A 402 -10.92 8.24 19.40
CA GLN A 402 -10.99 8.82 18.03
C GLN A 402 -12.44 8.86 17.52
N LEU A 403 -13.22 7.84 17.80
CA LEU A 403 -14.62 7.75 17.39
C LEU A 403 -15.57 8.44 18.37
N ASN A 404 -15.27 8.36 19.66
CA ASN A 404 -16.13 8.85 20.76
C ASN A 404 -15.39 9.89 21.59
N ARG A 405 -16.11 10.89 22.06
CA ARG A 405 -15.52 11.90 22.96
C ARG A 405 -15.27 11.32 24.35
N GLY A 406 -16.24 10.55 24.89
CA GLY A 406 -16.21 10.02 26.25
C GLY A 406 -15.90 11.10 27.28
N VAL A 407 -14.99 10.79 28.19
CA VAL A 407 -14.52 11.70 29.28
C VAL A 407 -13.53 12.76 28.80
N LEU A 408 -13.02 12.66 27.59
CA LEU A 408 -12.10 13.65 27.04
C LEU A 408 -12.83 14.95 26.66
N PRO A 409 -12.15 16.11 26.69
CA PRO A 409 -12.75 17.38 26.33
C PRO A 409 -13.07 17.49 24.82
N CYS A 410 -12.36 16.73 23.98
CA CYS A 410 -12.62 16.57 22.54
C CYS A 410 -12.16 15.19 22.07
N LYS A 411 -12.56 14.77 20.85
CA LYS A 411 -12.09 13.53 20.23
C LYS A 411 -10.60 13.63 19.87
N LEU A 412 -9.91 12.50 19.90
CA LEU A 412 -8.57 12.37 19.34
C LEU A 412 -8.65 12.46 17.81
N LYS A 413 -7.85 13.32 17.19
CA LYS A 413 -7.89 13.55 15.73
C LYS A 413 -6.58 13.18 15.05
N HIS A 414 -5.52 13.89 15.41
CA HIS A 414 -4.20 13.72 14.81
C HIS A 414 -3.17 13.42 15.89
N HIS A 415 -2.36 12.42 15.67
CA HIS A 415 -1.27 12.13 16.58
C HIS A 415 -0.02 12.97 16.23
N CYS A 416 0.75 13.36 17.23
CA CYS A 416 2.09 13.87 17.02
C CYS A 416 2.97 12.73 16.51
N ALA A 417 3.54 12.88 15.33
CA ALA A 417 4.51 11.91 14.83
C ALA A 417 5.77 11.90 15.71
N ARG A 418 6.28 10.71 16.01
CA ARG A 418 7.53 10.54 16.74
C ARG A 418 8.67 11.03 15.85
N ILE A 419 9.26 12.20 16.17
CA ILE A 419 10.48 12.66 15.55
C ILE A 419 11.62 11.86 16.20
N ALA A 420 12.23 10.94 15.45
CA ALA A 420 13.47 10.31 15.90
C ALA A 420 14.58 11.36 15.78
N LEU A 421 15.11 11.77 16.92
CA LEU A 421 16.36 12.51 17.02
C LEU A 421 17.53 11.55 16.78
#